data_d49e70ca3efe8654d527124a636018b3
#
_entry.id   d49e70ca3efe8654d527124a636018b3
#
_cell.length_a   1.000
_cell.length_b   1.000
_cell.length_c   1.000
_cell.angle_alpha   90.00
_cell.angle_beta   90.00
_cell.angle_gamma   90.00
#
_symmetry.space_group_name_H-M   'P 1'
#
loop_
_entity.id
_entity.type
_entity.pdbx_description
1 polymer ?
#
loop_
_entity_poly.entity_id
_entity_poly.type
_entity_poly.pdbx_seq_one_letter_code
_entity_poly.pdbx_strand_id
1 'polypeptide(L)'
;LSLYDYKKVNSEINKQPAFDEIKNVEGEAAVQGNFIWDFIKEDTAEGGKFEGKKVHTRFPPEPNGYLHIGHAKALCIDFGTAEHFGGICNLRMDDTNPTKEDVEYIDAIKEDIKWLGYDWDDRFFYASQYFDQMYEFAVELIKKGLAYVCELTPDKVREYRGDTQTPAKSPYRDRPIEESLDLFERMKNGEFEDGKMTLRAKIDLASGNFNMRDPVIYRINRLKHHRTGDKWCIYPMYDFAHPIEDALEGITHSLCSLEFEAHRPLYDLSLIHISEPTRH
;
A
#
# COMPACT_ATOMS: atom_id res chain seq x y z
N LEU A 1 24.55 -4.64 2.28
CA LEU A 1 25.07 -3.50 1.49
C LEU A 1 23.91 -2.85 0.78
N SER A 2 23.67 -1.56 1.03
CA SER A 2 22.65 -0.79 0.32
C SER A 2 23.14 -0.53 -1.12
N LEU A 3 22.19 -0.26 -2.05
CA LEU A 3 22.52 0.19 -3.40
C LEU A 3 23.41 1.45 -3.39
N TYR A 4 23.24 2.27 -2.34
CA TYR A 4 24.06 3.46 -2.10
C TYR A 4 25.52 3.12 -1.82
N ASP A 5 25.81 2.09 -0.98
CA ASP A 5 27.15 1.63 -0.69
C ASP A 5 27.81 1.02 -1.94
N TYR A 6 27.03 0.35 -2.78
CA TYR A 6 27.49 -0.22 -4.04
C TYR A 6 27.89 0.87 -5.06
N LYS A 7 27.15 1.98 -5.14
CA LYS A 7 27.51 3.14 -5.96
C LYS A 7 28.85 3.76 -5.55
N LYS A 8 29.08 3.86 -4.24
CA LYS A 8 30.29 4.45 -3.68
C LYS A 8 31.54 3.60 -3.98
N VAL A 9 31.39 2.29 -4.00
CA VAL A 9 32.45 1.33 -4.36
C VAL A 9 32.65 1.26 -5.90
N ASN A 10 31.60 1.39 -6.70
CA ASN A 10 31.66 1.28 -8.15
C ASN A 10 32.03 2.57 -8.90
N SER A 11 32.04 3.75 -8.24
CA SER A 11 32.51 4.98 -8.87
C SER A 11 33.99 4.90 -9.29
N GLU A 12 34.75 3.94 -8.77
CA GLU A 12 36.14 3.67 -9.13
C GLU A 12 36.30 2.50 -10.14
N ILE A 13 35.28 1.67 -10.36
CA ILE A 13 35.39 0.43 -11.16
C ILE A 13 34.71 0.52 -12.52
N ASN A 14 33.83 1.47 -12.81
CA ASN A 14 33.05 1.40 -14.05
C ASN A 14 33.18 2.56 -15.02
N LYS A 15 33.91 2.26 -16.07
CA LYS A 15 33.76 2.83 -17.41
C LYS A 15 33.32 1.76 -18.42
N GLN A 16 32.33 0.91 -18.06
CA GLN A 16 31.76 0.00 -19.07
C GLN A 16 30.32 -0.42 -18.71
N PRO A 17 29.41 -0.42 -19.69
CA PRO A 17 28.00 -0.68 -19.51
C PRO A 17 27.74 -2.19 -19.45
N ALA A 18 27.64 -2.74 -18.25
CA ALA A 18 27.19 -4.12 -18.06
C ALA A 18 25.69 -4.33 -18.41
N PHE A 19 24.94 -3.26 -18.62
CA PHE A 19 23.52 -3.33 -18.92
C PHE A 19 23.20 -3.52 -20.40
N ASP A 20 24.06 -3.09 -21.31
CA ASP A 20 23.84 -3.31 -22.75
C ASP A 20 24.06 -4.77 -23.16
N GLU A 21 24.88 -5.53 -22.40
CA GLU A 21 25.07 -6.97 -22.63
C GLU A 21 23.87 -7.82 -22.17
N ILE A 22 23.11 -7.37 -21.17
CA ILE A 22 21.91 -8.08 -20.70
C ILE A 22 20.74 -7.93 -21.70
N LYS A 23 20.67 -6.82 -22.43
CA LYS A 23 19.68 -6.60 -23.50
C LYS A 23 19.97 -7.41 -24.77
N ASN A 24 21.16 -7.94 -24.95
CA ASN A 24 21.59 -8.63 -26.16
C ASN A 24 21.77 -10.15 -26.01
N VAL A 25 21.28 -10.76 -24.93
CA VAL A 25 21.15 -12.22 -24.87
C VAL A 25 19.85 -12.64 -25.55
N GLU A 26 19.72 -12.34 -26.83
CA GLU A 26 18.83 -13.03 -27.75
C GLU A 26 19.47 -14.36 -28.18
N GLY A 27 19.55 -15.29 -27.28
CA GLY A 27 19.70 -16.69 -27.58
C GLY A 27 18.41 -17.37 -27.16
N GLU A 28 17.83 -18.24 -27.99
CA GLU A 28 16.66 -19.07 -27.76
C GLU A 28 16.75 -19.88 -26.44
N ALA A 29 16.81 -19.20 -25.30
CA ALA A 29 16.43 -19.77 -24.02
C ALA A 29 14.90 -19.84 -24.03
N ALA A 30 14.34 -21.04 -23.91
CA ALA A 30 12.92 -21.25 -23.72
C ALA A 30 12.39 -20.18 -22.79
N VAL A 31 11.52 -19.32 -23.30
CA VAL A 31 10.85 -18.25 -22.54
C VAL A 31 10.11 -18.97 -21.43
N GLN A 32 10.71 -19.05 -20.26
CA GLN A 32 9.99 -19.45 -19.06
C GLN A 32 8.85 -18.46 -18.90
N GLY A 33 7.61 -18.90 -19.07
CA GLY A 33 6.43 -18.05 -19.03
C GLY A 33 6.42 -17.24 -17.73
N ASN A 34 6.32 -15.94 -17.85
CA ASN A 34 6.10 -15.08 -16.71
C ASN A 34 4.61 -15.09 -16.39
N PHE A 35 4.20 -15.82 -15.37
CA PHE A 35 2.79 -15.99 -15.00
C PHE A 35 2.07 -14.66 -14.75
N ILE A 36 2.78 -13.62 -14.25
CA ILE A 36 2.25 -12.26 -14.08
C ILE A 36 1.85 -11.70 -15.44
N TRP A 37 2.73 -11.85 -16.44
CA TRP A 37 2.45 -11.37 -17.79
C TRP A 37 1.33 -12.15 -18.48
N ASP A 38 1.19 -13.43 -18.17
CA ASP A 38 0.11 -14.25 -18.72
C ASP A 38 -1.24 -13.79 -18.17
N PHE A 39 -1.36 -13.51 -16.86
CA PHE A 39 -2.56 -12.88 -16.28
C PHE A 39 -2.86 -11.49 -16.87
N ILE A 40 -1.85 -10.65 -17.06
CA ILE A 40 -2.04 -9.31 -17.64
C ILE A 40 -2.51 -9.42 -19.10
N LYS A 41 -1.99 -10.38 -19.88
CA LYS A 41 -2.47 -10.63 -21.25
C LYS A 41 -3.94 -11.05 -21.26
N GLU A 42 -4.35 -11.92 -20.35
CA GLU A 42 -5.76 -12.32 -20.23
C GLU A 42 -6.65 -11.13 -19.83
N ASP A 43 -6.22 -10.35 -18.85
CA ASP A 43 -6.97 -9.19 -18.35
C ASP A 43 -7.12 -8.07 -19.41
N THR A 44 -6.15 -7.94 -20.30
CA THR A 44 -6.14 -6.87 -21.35
C THR A 44 -6.64 -7.35 -22.70
N ALA A 45 -6.86 -8.65 -22.90
CA ALA A 45 -7.43 -9.24 -24.11
C ALA A 45 -8.90 -8.85 -24.32
N GLU A 46 -9.44 -9.15 -25.50
CA GLU A 46 -10.87 -8.98 -25.81
C GLU A 46 -11.74 -9.75 -24.80
N GLY A 47 -12.68 -9.07 -24.16
CA GLY A 47 -13.52 -9.61 -23.08
C GLY A 47 -12.82 -9.65 -21.70
N GLY A 48 -11.57 -9.26 -21.59
CA GLY A 48 -10.83 -9.18 -20.33
C GLY A 48 -11.26 -7.99 -19.46
N LYS A 49 -10.95 -8.06 -18.16
CA LYS A 49 -11.33 -7.04 -17.15
C LYS A 49 -10.85 -5.64 -17.49
N PHE A 50 -9.70 -5.53 -18.15
CA PHE A 50 -9.05 -4.28 -18.52
C PHE A 50 -8.89 -4.13 -20.04
N GLU A 51 -9.80 -4.73 -20.83
CA GLU A 51 -9.81 -4.59 -22.28
C GLU A 51 -9.70 -3.13 -22.70
N GLY A 52 -8.75 -2.84 -23.61
CA GLY A 52 -8.49 -1.51 -24.15
C GLY A 52 -7.88 -0.51 -23.17
N LYS A 53 -7.63 -0.89 -21.92
CA LYS A 53 -6.93 -0.04 -20.95
C LYS A 53 -5.43 -0.26 -21.02
N LYS A 54 -4.70 0.82 -20.79
CA LYS A 54 -3.25 0.79 -20.65
C LYS A 54 -2.87 0.11 -19.34
N VAL A 55 -1.89 -0.80 -19.36
CA VAL A 55 -1.36 -1.40 -18.13
C VAL A 55 -0.77 -0.29 -17.25
N HIS A 56 -1.22 -0.21 -16.02
CA HIS A 56 -0.83 0.81 -15.07
C HIS A 56 -0.46 0.14 -13.75
N THR A 57 0.82 0.17 -13.43
CA THR A 57 1.39 -0.39 -12.20
C THR A 57 1.87 0.73 -11.29
N ARG A 58 2.38 0.40 -10.11
CA ARG A 58 3.01 1.35 -9.19
C ARG A 58 4.11 0.68 -8.36
N PHE A 59 5.16 1.42 -8.07
CA PHE A 59 6.18 1.06 -7.08
C PHE A 59 6.01 1.97 -5.86
N PRO A 60 5.60 1.43 -4.68
CA PRO A 60 5.26 2.23 -3.50
C PRO A 60 6.28 2.03 -2.36
N PRO A 61 7.52 2.54 -2.46
CA PRO A 61 8.49 2.38 -1.39
C PRO A 61 8.14 3.23 -0.16
N GLU A 62 8.38 2.70 1.06
CA GLU A 62 8.42 3.51 2.27
C GLU A 62 9.73 4.33 2.30
N PRO A 63 9.68 5.66 2.52
CA PRO A 63 10.88 6.51 2.59
C PRO A 63 11.56 6.42 3.97
N ASN A 64 11.84 5.21 4.44
CA ASN A 64 12.40 4.92 5.78
C ASN A 64 13.83 4.39 5.73
N GLY A 65 14.46 4.36 4.55
CA GLY A 65 15.81 3.88 4.33
C GLY A 65 16.21 3.83 2.86
N TYR A 66 17.45 3.49 2.60
CA TYR A 66 17.97 3.30 1.25
C TYR A 66 17.45 2.02 0.60
N LEU A 67 17.32 2.01 -0.72
CA LEU A 67 16.93 0.82 -1.46
C LEU A 67 18.00 -0.28 -1.34
N HIS A 68 17.55 -1.51 -1.38
CA HIS A 68 18.39 -2.71 -1.40
C HIS A 68 17.99 -3.63 -2.57
N ILE A 69 18.67 -4.76 -2.74
CA ILE A 69 18.45 -5.68 -3.87
C ILE A 69 17.00 -6.20 -3.96
N GLY A 70 16.30 -6.33 -2.83
CA GLY A 70 14.88 -6.68 -2.81
C GLY A 70 14.01 -5.63 -3.49
N HIS A 71 14.29 -4.34 -3.25
CA HIS A 71 13.60 -3.24 -3.93
C HIS A 71 13.94 -3.18 -5.42
N ALA A 72 15.21 -3.46 -5.80
CA ALA A 72 15.58 -3.54 -7.21
C ALA A 72 14.80 -4.63 -7.95
N LYS A 73 14.55 -5.79 -7.30
CA LYS A 73 13.70 -6.84 -7.84
C LYS A 73 12.25 -6.36 -8.02
N ALA A 74 11.69 -5.67 -7.03
CA ALA A 74 10.33 -5.11 -7.12
C ALA A 74 10.23 -4.07 -8.25
N LEU A 75 11.23 -3.18 -8.39
CA LEU A 75 11.31 -2.22 -9.50
C LEU A 75 11.29 -2.90 -10.87
N CYS A 76 12.05 -3.99 -11.04
CA CYS A 76 12.03 -4.78 -12.28
C CYS A 76 10.65 -5.40 -12.54
N ILE A 77 9.92 -5.77 -11.50
CA ILE A 77 8.57 -6.32 -11.64
C ILE A 77 7.58 -5.19 -11.99
N ASP A 78 7.57 -4.10 -11.23
CA ASP A 78 6.58 -3.03 -11.38
C ASP A 78 6.80 -2.21 -12.66
N PHE A 79 7.99 -1.62 -12.82
CA PHE A 79 8.34 -0.82 -14.00
C PHE A 79 8.55 -1.69 -15.24
N GLY A 80 9.27 -2.82 -15.11
CA GLY A 80 9.53 -3.71 -16.23
C GLY A 80 8.27 -4.33 -16.82
N THR A 81 7.27 -4.65 -15.99
CA THR A 81 5.97 -5.10 -16.46
C THR A 81 5.24 -3.99 -17.21
N ALA A 82 5.21 -2.77 -16.68
CA ALA A 82 4.62 -1.64 -17.39
C ALA A 82 5.28 -1.40 -18.74
N GLU A 83 6.61 -1.37 -18.80
CA GLU A 83 7.38 -1.22 -20.05
C GLU A 83 7.07 -2.32 -21.07
N HIS A 84 7.05 -3.59 -20.62
CA HIS A 84 6.75 -4.75 -21.49
C HIS A 84 5.40 -4.61 -22.21
N PHE A 85 4.39 -4.09 -21.53
CA PHE A 85 3.04 -3.90 -22.09
C PHE A 85 2.81 -2.50 -22.69
N GLY A 86 3.85 -1.68 -22.86
CA GLY A 86 3.70 -0.29 -23.30
C GLY A 86 2.84 0.54 -22.35
N GLY A 87 2.83 0.15 -21.08
CA GLY A 87 2.07 0.74 -19.98
C GLY A 87 2.77 1.92 -19.34
N ILE A 88 2.38 2.19 -18.10
CA ILE A 88 2.96 3.24 -17.25
C ILE A 88 3.10 2.71 -15.82
N CYS A 89 4.08 3.24 -15.08
CA CYS A 89 4.29 2.93 -13.67
C CYS A 89 4.37 4.22 -12.86
N ASN A 90 3.64 4.29 -11.73
CA ASN A 90 3.72 5.38 -10.79
C ASN A 90 4.83 5.12 -9.75
N LEU A 91 5.53 6.18 -9.34
CA LEU A 91 6.31 6.17 -8.12
C LEU A 91 5.48 6.82 -7.01
N ARG A 92 5.10 6.05 -5.99
CA ARG A 92 4.33 6.55 -4.85
C ARG A 92 5.10 6.31 -3.56
N MET A 93 5.51 7.38 -2.87
CA MET A 93 6.08 7.24 -1.54
C MET A 93 4.99 6.85 -0.56
N ASP A 94 5.13 5.67 0.07
CA ASP A 94 4.25 5.26 1.17
C ASP A 94 4.70 5.96 2.45
N ASP A 95 4.26 7.19 2.62
CA ASP A 95 4.50 8.03 3.78
C ASP A 95 3.33 8.01 4.77
N THR A 96 2.70 6.84 4.96
CA THR A 96 1.61 6.64 5.92
C THR A 96 2.07 6.54 7.37
N ASN A 97 3.38 6.33 7.59
CA ASN A 97 3.95 6.16 8.92
C ASN A 97 4.96 7.28 9.26
N PRO A 98 4.60 8.28 10.09
CA PRO A 98 5.44 9.44 10.36
C PRO A 98 6.72 9.14 11.16
N THR A 99 6.94 7.89 11.60
CA THR A 99 8.00 7.57 12.58
C THR A 99 9.41 7.53 12.02
N LYS A 100 9.59 7.45 10.70
CA LYS A 100 10.89 7.13 10.10
C LYS A 100 11.17 7.82 8.76
N GLU A 101 10.38 8.78 8.37
CA GLU A 101 10.44 9.37 7.03
C GLU A 101 11.45 10.52 6.99
N ASP A 102 12.41 10.45 6.07
CA ASP A 102 13.40 11.49 5.85
C ASP A 102 13.44 11.87 4.36
N VAL A 103 13.57 13.15 4.09
CA VAL A 103 13.72 13.70 2.74
C VAL A 103 14.96 13.15 2.05
N GLU A 104 16.01 12.84 2.78
CA GLU A 104 17.24 12.22 2.26
C GLU A 104 16.92 10.87 1.58
N TYR A 105 16.07 10.04 2.19
CA TYR A 105 15.70 8.75 1.60
C TYR A 105 14.83 8.89 0.35
N ILE A 106 13.96 9.90 0.31
CA ILE A 106 13.12 10.17 -0.87
C ILE A 106 14.01 10.52 -2.07
N ASP A 107 15.00 11.38 -1.90
CA ASP A 107 15.91 11.78 -2.96
C ASP A 107 16.80 10.61 -3.39
N ALA A 108 17.32 9.84 -2.44
CA ALA A 108 18.12 8.64 -2.74
C ALA A 108 17.31 7.57 -3.50
N ILE A 109 16.05 7.34 -3.13
CA ILE A 109 15.14 6.43 -3.84
C ILE A 109 14.96 6.86 -5.30
N LYS A 110 14.69 8.14 -5.53
CA LYS A 110 14.54 8.70 -6.89
C LYS A 110 15.81 8.53 -7.73
N GLU A 111 16.96 8.81 -7.14
CA GLU A 111 18.25 8.63 -7.83
C GLU A 111 18.50 7.16 -8.17
N ASP A 112 18.23 6.25 -7.25
CA ASP A 112 18.42 4.82 -7.43
C ASP A 112 17.54 4.24 -8.54
N ILE A 113 16.28 4.67 -8.60
CA ILE A 113 15.34 4.25 -9.65
C ILE A 113 15.83 4.71 -11.02
N LYS A 114 16.24 5.98 -11.14
CA LYS A 114 16.79 6.53 -12.39
C LYS A 114 18.12 5.86 -12.78
N TRP A 115 18.97 5.57 -11.80
CA TRP A 115 20.21 4.85 -12.05
C TRP A 115 19.98 3.43 -12.57
N LEU A 116 18.89 2.77 -12.15
CA LEU A 116 18.46 1.47 -12.67
C LEU A 116 17.82 1.56 -14.06
N GLY A 117 17.64 2.77 -14.61
CA GLY A 117 17.13 3.00 -15.95
C GLY A 117 15.61 3.17 -16.03
N TYR A 118 14.94 3.30 -14.91
CA TYR A 118 13.48 3.53 -14.87
C TYR A 118 13.15 5.01 -14.65
N ASP A 119 12.00 5.43 -15.18
CA ASP A 119 11.46 6.76 -14.97
C ASP A 119 9.94 6.70 -14.77
N TRP A 120 9.44 7.58 -13.92
CA TRP A 120 8.01 7.74 -13.64
C TRP A 120 7.41 8.98 -14.31
N ASP A 121 8.21 9.76 -15.05
CA ASP A 121 7.85 11.06 -15.64
C ASP A 121 7.26 12.03 -14.58
N ASP A 122 6.00 12.46 -14.77
CA ASP A 122 5.24 13.31 -13.85
C ASP A 122 4.40 12.53 -12.84
N ARG A 123 4.43 11.19 -12.85
CA ARG A 123 3.62 10.30 -12.02
C ARG A 123 4.29 10.01 -10.67
N PHE A 124 4.61 11.07 -9.94
CA PHE A 124 5.17 11.01 -8.59
C PHE A 124 4.13 11.41 -7.57
N PHE A 125 3.82 10.51 -6.64
CA PHE A 125 2.79 10.67 -5.63
C PHE A 125 3.31 10.42 -4.21
N TYR A 126 2.54 10.88 -3.23
CA TYR A 126 2.70 10.55 -1.82
C TYR A 126 1.37 10.02 -1.28
N ALA A 127 1.41 8.99 -0.45
CA ALA A 127 0.22 8.48 0.26
C ALA A 127 -0.48 9.59 1.07
N SER A 128 0.30 10.47 1.69
CA SER A 128 -0.21 11.61 2.47
C SER A 128 -1.03 12.62 1.67
N GLN A 129 -0.99 12.59 0.33
CA GLN A 129 -1.85 13.43 -0.51
C GLN A 129 -3.33 13.03 -0.41
N TYR A 130 -3.58 11.78 -0.05
CA TYR A 130 -4.91 11.19 -0.01
C TYR A 130 -5.49 11.08 1.41
N PHE A 131 -4.81 11.59 2.44
CA PHE A 131 -5.26 11.47 3.84
C PHE A 131 -6.66 12.06 4.08
N ASP A 132 -6.99 13.18 3.44
CA ASP A 132 -8.33 13.77 3.55
C ASP A 132 -9.42 12.82 3.00
N GLN A 133 -9.20 12.26 1.79
CA GLN A 133 -10.12 11.29 1.18
C GLN A 133 -10.20 9.99 1.97
N MET A 134 -9.06 9.48 2.44
CA MET A 134 -9.05 8.28 3.28
C MET A 134 -9.84 8.47 4.57
N TYR A 135 -9.74 9.65 5.19
CA TYR A 135 -10.54 9.98 6.36
C TYR A 135 -12.03 10.00 6.05
N GLU A 136 -12.44 10.61 4.94
CA GLU A 136 -13.84 10.63 4.49
C GLU A 136 -14.36 9.22 4.23
N PHE A 137 -13.58 8.36 3.58
CA PHE A 137 -13.96 6.95 3.38
C PHE A 137 -14.08 6.18 4.69
N ALA A 138 -13.21 6.42 5.66
CA ALA A 138 -13.32 5.81 6.98
C ALA A 138 -14.60 6.26 7.69
N VAL A 139 -14.97 7.54 7.60
CA VAL A 139 -16.26 8.07 8.12
C VAL A 139 -17.45 7.38 7.44
N GLU A 140 -17.39 7.20 6.12
CA GLU A 140 -18.46 6.49 5.39
C GLU A 140 -18.58 5.01 5.82
N LEU A 141 -17.47 4.32 6.08
CA LEU A 141 -17.52 2.95 6.62
C LEU A 141 -18.20 2.93 8.01
N ILE A 142 -17.91 3.90 8.88
CA ILE A 142 -18.59 4.00 10.18
C ILE A 142 -20.08 4.23 9.98
N LYS A 143 -20.49 5.16 9.13
CA LYS A 143 -21.91 5.44 8.83
C LYS A 143 -22.65 4.23 8.29
N LYS A 144 -21.98 3.39 7.50
CA LYS A 144 -22.54 2.12 7.00
C LYS A 144 -22.54 0.99 8.04
N GLY A 145 -22.01 1.22 9.26
CA GLY A 145 -21.87 0.20 10.30
C GLY A 145 -20.80 -0.85 10.00
N LEU A 146 -19.88 -0.56 9.08
CA LEU A 146 -18.79 -1.44 8.64
C LEU A 146 -17.46 -1.14 9.34
N ALA A 147 -17.42 -0.16 10.22
CA ALA A 147 -16.28 0.14 11.08
C ALA A 147 -16.74 0.64 12.45
N TYR A 148 -15.90 0.48 13.46
CA TYR A 148 -16.18 0.92 14.83
C TYR A 148 -14.89 1.34 15.54
N VAL A 149 -15.00 2.29 16.48
CA VAL A 149 -13.88 2.69 17.34
C VAL A 149 -13.74 1.69 18.48
N CYS A 150 -12.50 1.20 18.66
CA CYS A 150 -12.14 0.19 19.64
C CYS A 150 -11.11 0.76 20.64
N GLU A 151 -11.36 0.62 21.93
CA GLU A 151 -10.51 1.09 23.03
C GLU A 151 -9.61 -0.01 23.61
N LEU A 152 -9.52 -1.17 22.95
CA LEU A 152 -8.61 -2.22 23.35
C LEU A 152 -7.17 -1.82 23.07
N THR A 153 -6.30 -2.00 24.06
CA THR A 153 -4.85 -1.86 23.85
C THR A 153 -4.34 -2.92 22.85
N PRO A 154 -3.18 -2.71 22.20
CA PRO A 154 -2.63 -3.67 21.24
C PRO A 154 -2.52 -5.10 21.78
N ASP A 155 -2.17 -5.27 23.05
CA ASP A 155 -2.07 -6.59 23.70
C ASP A 155 -3.44 -7.24 23.87
N LYS A 156 -4.44 -6.47 24.29
CA LYS A 156 -5.82 -6.94 24.38
C LYS A 156 -6.41 -7.23 23.01
N VAL A 157 -6.08 -6.45 21.97
CA VAL A 157 -6.50 -6.76 20.60
C VAL A 157 -5.98 -8.12 20.15
N ARG A 158 -4.74 -8.48 20.52
CA ARG A 158 -4.21 -9.81 20.22
C ARG A 158 -4.96 -10.91 20.97
N GLU A 159 -5.24 -10.71 22.25
CA GLU A 159 -6.05 -11.61 23.05
C GLU A 159 -7.45 -11.79 22.49
N TYR A 160 -8.12 -10.69 22.10
CA TYR A 160 -9.45 -10.68 21.51
C TYR A 160 -9.50 -11.05 20.02
N ARG A 161 -8.39 -11.41 19.39
CA ARG A 161 -8.41 -11.99 18.04
C ARG A 161 -8.96 -13.41 18.04
N GLY A 162 -8.87 -14.11 19.16
CA GLY A 162 -9.30 -15.50 19.27
C GLY A 162 -8.55 -16.43 18.32
N ASP A 163 -9.04 -17.63 18.22
CA ASP A 163 -8.62 -18.61 17.20
C ASP A 163 -9.79 -18.96 16.26
N THR A 164 -9.60 -19.91 15.35
CA THR A 164 -10.64 -20.35 14.40
C THR A 164 -11.81 -21.07 15.08
N GLN A 165 -11.60 -21.60 16.29
CA GLN A 165 -12.62 -22.34 17.04
C GLN A 165 -13.35 -21.47 18.04
N THR A 166 -12.69 -20.44 18.57
CA THR A 166 -13.21 -19.50 19.55
C THR A 166 -13.02 -18.06 19.07
N PRO A 167 -13.87 -17.59 18.15
CA PRO A 167 -13.83 -16.19 17.71
C PRO A 167 -14.08 -15.27 18.90
N ALA A 168 -13.17 -14.34 19.16
CA ALA A 168 -13.35 -13.39 20.24
C ALA A 168 -13.87 -12.06 19.72
N LYS A 169 -14.98 -11.60 20.30
CA LYS A 169 -15.65 -10.36 19.94
C LYS A 169 -15.18 -9.23 20.84
N SER A 170 -14.67 -8.13 20.26
CA SER A 170 -14.42 -6.91 21.03
C SER A 170 -15.70 -6.40 21.70
N PRO A 171 -15.66 -5.97 22.98
CA PRO A 171 -16.80 -5.38 23.65
C PRO A 171 -17.31 -4.09 22.95
N TYR A 172 -16.48 -3.47 22.12
CA TYR A 172 -16.80 -2.23 21.39
C TYR A 172 -17.34 -2.46 19.97
N ARG A 173 -17.43 -3.72 19.51
CA ARG A 173 -17.82 -4.06 18.15
C ARG A 173 -19.25 -3.59 17.78
N ASP A 174 -20.13 -3.58 18.74
CA ASP A 174 -21.53 -3.17 18.54
C ASP A 174 -21.82 -1.77 19.10
N ARG A 175 -20.78 -0.94 19.24
CA ARG A 175 -20.90 0.46 19.59
C ARG A 175 -21.82 1.18 18.60
N PRO A 176 -22.73 2.07 19.07
CA PRO A 176 -23.57 2.89 18.20
C PRO A 176 -22.75 3.65 17.16
N ILE A 177 -23.31 3.84 15.97
CA ILE A 177 -22.66 4.54 14.86
C ILE A 177 -22.27 5.96 15.27
N GLU A 178 -23.20 6.68 15.90
CA GLU A 178 -23.02 8.06 16.35
C GLU A 178 -21.88 8.20 17.36
N GLU A 179 -21.74 7.23 18.27
CA GLU A 179 -20.65 7.21 19.23
C GLU A 179 -19.30 6.94 18.56
N SER A 180 -19.27 6.03 17.59
CA SER A 180 -18.05 5.75 16.81
C SER A 180 -17.64 6.94 15.94
N LEU A 181 -18.60 7.70 15.40
CA LEU A 181 -18.33 8.93 14.63
C LEU A 181 -17.74 10.02 15.53
N ASP A 182 -18.37 10.28 16.70
CA ASP A 182 -17.87 11.24 17.69
C ASP A 182 -16.45 10.91 18.13
N LEU A 183 -16.22 9.65 18.52
CA LEU A 183 -14.90 9.21 18.96
C LEU A 183 -13.84 9.29 17.85
N PHE A 184 -14.18 8.96 16.62
CA PHE A 184 -13.23 9.03 15.50
C PHE A 184 -12.86 10.48 15.16
N GLU A 185 -13.81 11.40 15.22
CA GLU A 185 -13.55 12.84 15.09
C GLU A 185 -12.63 13.34 16.22
N ARG A 186 -12.90 12.95 17.46
CA ARG A 186 -12.09 13.29 18.64
C ARG A 186 -10.68 12.68 18.56
N MET A 187 -10.54 11.47 17.99
CA MET A 187 -9.24 10.88 17.67
C MET A 187 -8.45 11.79 16.71
N LYS A 188 -9.09 12.25 15.63
CA LYS A 188 -8.49 13.19 14.66
C LYS A 188 -8.09 14.51 15.32
N ASN A 189 -8.90 15.01 16.26
CA ASN A 189 -8.65 16.25 16.97
C ASN A 189 -7.58 16.13 18.07
N GLY A 190 -6.98 14.94 18.25
CA GLY A 190 -5.87 14.73 19.19
C GLY A 190 -6.26 14.66 20.65
N GLU A 191 -7.52 14.35 20.98
CA GLU A 191 -7.97 14.26 22.37
C GLU A 191 -7.43 13.03 23.11
N PHE A 192 -6.95 12.01 22.38
CA PHE A 192 -6.49 10.75 22.95
C PHE A 192 -5.00 10.53 22.69
N GLU A 193 -4.35 9.81 23.61
CA GLU A 193 -2.94 9.41 23.49
C GLU A 193 -2.76 8.24 22.53
N ASP A 194 -1.52 8.03 22.08
CA ASP A 194 -1.10 6.90 21.25
C ASP A 194 -1.50 5.57 21.88
N GLY A 195 -2.04 4.67 21.07
CA GLY A 195 -2.45 3.33 21.50
C GLY A 195 -3.72 3.24 22.33
N LYS A 196 -4.39 4.37 22.63
CA LYS A 196 -5.64 4.37 23.41
C LYS A 196 -6.83 3.89 22.61
N MET A 197 -6.90 4.25 21.34
CA MET A 197 -8.00 3.91 20.46
C MET A 197 -7.51 3.57 19.07
N THR A 198 -8.27 2.73 18.38
CA THR A 198 -8.11 2.40 16.97
C THR A 198 -9.44 2.36 16.27
N LEU A 199 -9.49 2.65 14.98
CA LEU A 199 -10.63 2.31 14.14
C LEU A 199 -10.42 0.92 13.56
N ARG A 200 -11.42 0.05 13.72
CA ARG A 200 -11.39 -1.32 13.19
C ARG A 200 -12.50 -1.53 12.17
N ALA A 201 -12.20 -2.24 11.10
CA ALA A 201 -13.23 -2.71 10.18
C ALA A 201 -14.05 -3.81 10.86
N LYS A 202 -15.35 -3.87 10.53
CA LYS A 202 -16.30 -4.87 11.05
C LYS A 202 -16.55 -5.91 9.96
N ILE A 203 -15.81 -7.02 10.01
CA ILE A 203 -15.83 -8.05 8.96
C ILE A 203 -16.29 -9.40 9.52
N ASP A 204 -15.43 -10.39 9.58
CA ASP A 204 -15.75 -11.75 10.00
C ASP A 204 -14.77 -12.25 11.07
N LEU A 205 -15.24 -12.36 12.31
CA LEU A 205 -14.42 -12.83 13.43
C LEU A 205 -14.08 -14.34 13.33
N ALA A 206 -14.81 -15.10 12.54
CA ALA A 206 -14.61 -16.54 12.35
C ALA A 206 -13.71 -16.86 11.14
N SER A 207 -13.27 -15.85 10.39
CA SER A 207 -12.42 -16.05 9.21
C SER A 207 -11.15 -16.84 9.56
N GLY A 208 -10.77 -17.79 8.69
CA GLY A 208 -9.47 -18.46 8.76
C GLY A 208 -8.29 -17.50 8.52
N ASN A 209 -8.54 -16.39 7.84
CA ASN A 209 -7.56 -15.33 7.58
C ASN A 209 -7.61 -14.27 8.68
N PHE A 210 -6.52 -14.12 9.44
CA PHE A 210 -6.43 -13.12 10.51
C PHE A 210 -6.63 -11.68 10.05
N ASN A 211 -6.24 -11.36 8.81
CA ASN A 211 -6.42 -10.02 8.25
C ASN A 211 -7.90 -9.66 8.04
N MET A 212 -8.79 -10.64 8.05
CA MET A 212 -10.24 -10.46 7.92
C MET A 212 -10.99 -10.42 9.27
N ARG A 213 -10.28 -10.59 10.41
CA ARG A 213 -10.89 -10.60 11.74
C ARG A 213 -10.89 -9.21 12.37
N ASP A 214 -11.76 -8.34 11.89
CA ASP A 214 -11.89 -6.97 12.34
C ASP A 214 -10.50 -6.27 12.45
N PRO A 215 -9.78 -6.10 11.33
CA PRO A 215 -8.45 -5.48 11.34
C PRO A 215 -8.51 -4.01 11.76
N VAL A 216 -7.41 -3.52 12.31
CA VAL A 216 -7.21 -2.08 12.54
C VAL A 216 -7.01 -1.42 11.18
N ILE A 217 -7.78 -0.35 10.90
CA ILE A 217 -7.67 0.45 9.68
C ILE A 217 -7.13 1.87 9.94
N TYR A 218 -7.27 2.40 11.18
CA TYR A 218 -6.65 3.64 11.64
C TYR A 218 -6.07 3.50 13.05
N ARG A 219 -4.95 4.16 13.28
CA ARG A 219 -4.30 4.26 14.60
C ARG A 219 -3.98 5.72 14.95
N ILE A 220 -3.87 6.02 16.25
CA ILE A 220 -3.35 7.29 16.75
C ILE A 220 -1.83 7.23 16.74
N ASN A 221 -1.19 8.27 16.20
CA ASN A 221 0.24 8.51 16.27
C ASN A 221 0.48 10.03 16.25
N ARG A 222 0.98 10.60 17.34
CA ARG A 222 1.15 12.05 17.50
C ARG A 222 2.47 12.59 16.95
N LEU A 223 3.23 11.78 16.24
CA LEU A 223 4.46 12.25 15.63
C LEU A 223 4.16 13.20 14.47
N LYS A 224 4.99 14.24 14.36
CA LYS A 224 4.90 15.20 13.28
C LYS A 224 5.26 14.54 11.95
N HIS A 225 4.36 14.67 11.00
CA HIS A 225 4.56 14.13 9.65
C HIS A 225 5.42 15.07 8.79
N HIS A 226 6.34 14.53 8.00
CA HIS A 226 7.30 15.33 7.22
C HIS A 226 6.65 16.29 6.21
N ARG A 227 5.48 15.93 5.65
CA ARG A 227 4.74 16.76 4.69
C ARG A 227 3.55 17.49 5.28
N THR A 228 2.74 16.82 6.07
CA THR A 228 1.49 17.39 6.60
C THR A 228 1.65 18.06 7.95
N GLY A 229 2.85 17.98 8.55
CA GLY A 229 3.14 18.59 9.84
C GLY A 229 2.27 18.02 10.95
N ASP A 230 1.62 18.90 11.70
CA ASP A 230 0.76 18.57 12.83
C ASP A 230 -0.74 18.49 12.45
N LYS A 231 -1.07 18.47 11.14
CA LYS A 231 -2.46 18.40 10.66
C LYS A 231 -3.15 17.10 11.08
N TRP A 232 -2.40 16.01 11.14
CA TRP A 232 -2.91 14.67 11.45
C TRP A 232 -2.23 14.10 12.69
N CYS A 233 -3.01 13.41 13.51
CA CYS A 233 -2.53 12.57 14.61
C CYS A 233 -3.16 11.17 14.58
N ILE A 234 -3.90 10.86 13.51
CA ILE A 234 -4.38 9.52 13.17
C ILE A 234 -3.91 9.19 11.76
N TYR A 235 -3.50 7.94 11.56
CA TYR A 235 -2.94 7.49 10.30
C TYR A 235 -3.57 6.18 9.86
N PRO A 236 -3.85 6.03 8.56
CA PRO A 236 -4.38 4.78 8.01
C PRO A 236 -3.35 3.67 8.12
N MET A 237 -3.83 2.44 8.23
CA MET A 237 -2.99 1.26 8.10
C MET A 237 -2.81 0.90 6.62
N TYR A 238 -1.70 0.21 6.30
CA TYR A 238 -1.33 -0.24 4.96
C TYR A 238 -2.50 -0.84 4.18
N ASP A 239 -3.19 -1.83 4.76
CA ASP A 239 -4.28 -2.55 4.09
C ASP A 239 -5.51 -1.69 3.78
N PHE A 240 -5.63 -0.53 4.41
CA PHE A 240 -6.68 0.44 4.13
C PHE A 240 -6.22 1.51 3.14
N ALA A 241 -4.98 1.98 3.25
CA ALA A 241 -4.44 3.05 2.42
C ALA A 241 -4.22 2.59 0.97
N HIS A 242 -3.48 1.50 0.76
CA HIS A 242 -3.04 1.07 -0.57
C HIS A 242 -4.17 0.81 -1.59
N PRO A 243 -5.28 0.09 -1.25
CA PRO A 243 -6.37 -0.08 -2.19
C PRO A 243 -7.03 1.24 -2.60
N ILE A 244 -7.15 2.20 -1.67
CA ILE A 244 -7.72 3.52 -1.95
C ILE A 244 -6.81 4.30 -2.90
N GLU A 245 -5.52 4.33 -2.63
CA GLU A 245 -4.52 4.98 -3.46
C GLU A 245 -4.49 4.39 -4.87
N ASP A 246 -4.47 3.07 -4.98
CA ASP A 246 -4.49 2.37 -6.25
C ASP A 246 -5.76 2.71 -7.07
N ALA A 247 -6.92 2.81 -6.40
CA ALA A 247 -8.16 3.21 -7.04
C ALA A 247 -8.14 4.68 -7.51
N LEU A 248 -7.64 5.59 -6.67
CA LEU A 248 -7.55 7.02 -6.99
C LEU A 248 -6.54 7.32 -8.11
N GLU A 249 -5.45 6.57 -8.17
CA GLU A 249 -4.43 6.69 -9.22
C GLU A 249 -4.79 5.92 -10.50
N GLY A 250 -5.83 5.10 -10.49
CA GLY A 250 -6.26 4.32 -11.65
C GLY A 250 -5.33 3.15 -11.97
N ILE A 251 -4.68 2.58 -10.95
CA ILE A 251 -3.84 1.39 -11.10
C ILE A 251 -4.69 0.21 -11.60
N THR A 252 -4.25 -0.42 -12.67
CA THR A 252 -4.93 -1.59 -13.23
C THR A 252 -4.41 -2.89 -12.63
N HIS A 253 -3.09 -2.97 -12.42
CA HIS A 253 -2.43 -4.16 -11.92
C HIS A 253 -1.54 -3.80 -10.73
N SER A 254 -2.03 -4.12 -9.53
CA SER A 254 -1.31 -3.94 -8.28
C SER A 254 -0.42 -5.17 -8.03
N LEU A 255 0.88 -5.02 -8.21
CA LEU A 255 1.84 -6.10 -8.02
C LEU A 255 2.43 -6.03 -6.61
N CYS A 256 2.59 -7.18 -5.97
CA CYS A 256 3.20 -7.31 -4.65
C CYS A 256 3.88 -8.67 -4.48
N SER A 257 4.71 -8.81 -3.46
CA SER A 257 5.32 -10.10 -3.12
C SER A 257 4.31 -11.07 -2.52
N LEU A 258 4.63 -12.38 -2.58
CA LEU A 258 3.75 -13.47 -2.12
C LEU A 258 3.34 -13.36 -0.65
N GLU A 259 4.14 -12.73 0.18
CA GLU A 259 3.82 -12.49 1.60
C GLU A 259 2.55 -11.66 1.82
N PHE A 260 2.11 -10.89 0.81
CA PHE A 260 0.86 -10.12 0.84
C PHE A 260 -0.35 -10.90 0.33
N GLU A 261 -0.22 -12.17 -0.05
CA GLU A 261 -1.35 -12.99 -0.52
C GLU A 261 -2.51 -13.01 0.49
N ALA A 262 -2.19 -13.17 1.78
CA ALA A 262 -3.19 -13.15 2.85
C ALA A 262 -3.88 -11.78 3.05
N HIS A 263 -3.32 -10.69 2.53
CA HIS A 263 -3.88 -9.34 2.60
C HIS A 263 -4.88 -9.06 1.46
N ARG A 264 -4.78 -9.80 0.34
CA ARG A 264 -5.62 -9.59 -0.85
C ARG A 264 -7.13 -9.57 -0.56
N PRO A 265 -7.71 -10.46 0.25
CA PRO A 265 -9.14 -10.40 0.54
C PRO A 265 -9.57 -9.08 1.22
N LEU A 266 -8.72 -8.50 2.06
CA LEU A 266 -8.98 -7.20 2.69
C LEU A 266 -8.83 -6.05 1.70
N TYR A 267 -7.85 -6.13 0.80
CA TYR A 267 -7.68 -5.18 -0.30
C TYR A 267 -8.94 -5.13 -1.20
N ASP A 268 -9.40 -6.29 -1.66
CA ASP A 268 -10.59 -6.40 -2.51
C ASP A 268 -11.85 -5.88 -1.78
N LEU A 269 -12.02 -6.20 -0.50
CA LEU A 269 -13.14 -5.74 0.32
C LEU A 269 -13.15 -4.21 0.48
N SER A 270 -12.00 -3.60 0.68
CA SER A 270 -11.87 -2.14 0.78
C SER A 270 -12.33 -1.45 -0.50
N LEU A 271 -11.97 -2.00 -1.67
CA LEU A 271 -12.41 -1.48 -2.96
C LEU A 271 -13.93 -1.59 -3.17
N ILE A 272 -14.54 -2.74 -2.82
CA ILE A 272 -15.98 -2.97 -2.98
C ILE A 272 -16.80 -1.99 -2.14
N HIS A 273 -16.40 -1.73 -0.90
CA HIS A 273 -17.17 -0.90 0.03
C HIS A 273 -16.94 0.61 -0.14
N ILE A 274 -15.80 1.02 -0.71
CA ILE A 274 -15.38 2.41 -0.80
C ILE A 274 -15.49 2.94 -2.23
N SER A 275 -15.10 2.16 -3.24
CA SER A 275 -14.99 2.64 -4.62
C SER A 275 -16.22 2.37 -5.51
N GLU A 276 -17.30 1.77 -5.00
CA GLU A 276 -18.57 1.61 -5.71
C GLU A 276 -19.71 2.53 -5.22
N PRO A 277 -19.56 3.87 -5.24
CA PRO A 277 -20.73 4.75 -5.18
C PRO A 277 -21.29 5.15 -6.55
N THR A 278 -20.73 4.68 -7.68
CA THR A 278 -21.05 5.22 -9.01
C THR A 278 -21.31 4.16 -10.07
N ARG A 279 -21.98 3.06 -9.73
CA ARG A 279 -22.74 2.29 -10.72
C ARG A 279 -24.23 2.50 -10.48
N HIS A 280 -24.71 3.64 -10.96
CA HIS A 280 -26.10 3.83 -11.33
C HIS A 280 -26.21 3.87 -12.84
#